data_8988624c1f4e4b99a5984702848aec7e
#
_entry.id   8988624c1f4e4b99a5984702848aec7e
#
_cell.length_a   1.000
_cell.length_b   1.000
_cell.length_c   1.000
_cell.angle_alpha   90.00
_cell.angle_beta   90.00
_cell.angle_gamma   90.00
#
_symmetry.space_group_name_H-M   'P 1'
#
loop_
_entity.id
_entity.type
_entity.pdbx_description
1 polymer ?
#
loop_
_entity_poly.entity_id
_entity_poly.type
_entity_poly.pdbx_seq_one_letter_code
_entity_poly.pdbx_strand_id
1 'polypeptide(L)'
;MSMGAVRGFRTDEIDEEEMMKARAAYFACGDYLDEIIGDFLALLKRDGLLDDTIVVYTTDHGELAGEHGLFWKNTWHEAACRIPLIFSLPEQRRGELTATEITAPVSLADVFPTLCGLTQT
;
A
#
# COMPACT_ATOMS: atom_id res chain seq x y z
N MET A 1 -4.29 -31.13 7.29
CA MET A 1 -2.86 -30.84 7.04
C MET A 1 -2.61 -29.48 7.65
N SER A 2 -2.04 -29.43 8.85
CA SER A 2 -1.75 -28.20 9.58
C SER A 2 -0.70 -27.40 8.79
N MET A 3 -1.03 -26.20 8.34
CA MET A 3 -0.06 -25.23 7.82
C MET A 3 0.80 -24.69 8.99
N GLY A 4 1.36 -25.60 9.77
CA GLY A 4 2.31 -25.27 10.80
C GLY A 4 3.62 -24.88 10.16
N ALA A 5 3.86 -23.64 10.10
CA ALA A 5 5.16 -23.00 10.12
C ALA A 5 5.22 -21.74 9.27
N VAL A 6 4.35 -20.79 9.51
CA VAL A 6 4.84 -19.42 9.45
C VAL A 6 5.59 -19.24 10.76
N ARG A 7 6.91 -19.39 10.72
CA ARG A 7 7.77 -19.26 11.89
C ARG A 7 7.57 -17.87 12.48
N GLY A 8 6.90 -17.79 13.63
CA GLY A 8 6.87 -16.58 14.43
C GLY A 8 5.59 -16.26 15.18
N PHE A 9 4.40 -16.69 14.76
CA PHE A 9 3.16 -16.35 15.47
C PHE A 9 2.21 -17.53 15.60
N ARG A 10 1.94 -17.92 16.82
CA ARG A 10 0.86 -18.86 17.15
C ARG A 10 -0.40 -18.04 17.38
N THR A 11 -1.21 -17.92 16.34
CA THR A 11 -2.49 -17.20 16.39
C THR A 11 -3.57 -17.96 17.13
N ASP A 12 -3.40 -19.26 17.32
CA ASP A 12 -4.25 -20.14 18.11
C ASP A 12 -4.16 -19.89 19.64
N GLU A 13 -3.19 -19.10 20.08
CA GLU A 13 -2.99 -18.69 21.48
C GLU A 13 -3.38 -17.22 21.73
N ILE A 14 -3.79 -16.47 20.71
CA ILE A 14 -4.15 -15.05 20.84
C ILE A 14 -5.67 -14.95 21.05
N ASP A 15 -6.08 -14.31 22.13
CA ASP A 15 -7.49 -14.04 22.38
C ASP A 15 -8.03 -12.86 21.54
N GLU A 16 -9.35 -12.66 21.56
CA GLU A 16 -9.99 -11.60 20.77
C GLU A 16 -9.54 -10.19 21.18
N GLU A 17 -9.26 -9.96 22.46
CA GLU A 17 -8.80 -8.67 22.97
C GLU A 17 -7.39 -8.36 22.46
N GLU A 18 -6.50 -9.33 22.49
CA GLU A 18 -5.14 -9.20 21.96
C GLU A 18 -5.15 -8.99 20.45
N MET A 19 -6.03 -9.70 19.73
CA MET A 19 -6.23 -9.52 18.31
C MET A 19 -6.68 -8.09 17.96
N MET A 20 -7.62 -7.55 18.72
CA MET A 20 -8.10 -6.18 18.52
C MET A 20 -7.02 -5.15 18.82
N LYS A 21 -6.20 -5.37 19.85
CA LYS A 21 -5.05 -4.50 20.16
C LYS A 21 -4.01 -4.52 19.03
N ALA A 22 -3.70 -5.70 18.49
CA ALA A 22 -2.77 -5.83 17.38
C ALA A 22 -3.29 -5.10 16.11
N ARG A 23 -4.57 -5.24 15.79
CA ARG A 23 -5.21 -4.50 14.68
C ARG A 23 -5.18 -2.99 14.91
N ALA A 24 -5.53 -2.54 16.10
CA ALA A 24 -5.50 -1.12 16.44
C ALA A 24 -4.09 -0.53 16.29
N ALA A 25 -3.05 -1.25 16.73
CA ALA A 25 -1.67 -0.84 16.55
C ALA A 25 -1.27 -0.78 15.06
N TYR A 26 -1.71 -1.76 14.26
CA TYR A 26 -1.45 -1.77 12.82
C TYR A 26 -2.10 -0.56 12.12
N PHE A 27 -3.36 -0.26 12.41
CA PHE A 27 -4.05 0.90 11.84
C PHE A 27 -3.44 2.22 12.31
N ALA A 28 -3.01 2.32 13.57
CA ALA A 28 -2.27 3.49 14.05
C ALA A 28 -0.94 3.71 13.31
N CYS A 29 -0.25 2.65 12.89
CA CYS A 29 0.90 2.76 12.00
C CYS A 29 0.50 3.30 10.61
N GLY A 30 -0.70 2.94 10.12
CA GLY A 30 -1.23 3.49 8.87
C GLY A 30 -1.49 5.00 8.98
N ASP A 31 -2.14 5.45 10.04
CA ASP A 31 -2.38 6.88 10.30
C ASP A 31 -1.07 7.67 10.39
N TYR A 32 -0.08 7.11 11.08
CA TYR A 32 1.24 7.73 11.18
C TYR A 32 1.97 7.80 9.82
N LEU A 33 1.83 6.76 9.00
CA LEU A 33 2.39 6.76 7.64
C LEU A 33 1.71 7.83 6.75
N ASP A 34 0.39 7.99 6.87
CA ASP A 34 -0.36 9.00 6.13
C ASP A 34 0.14 10.43 6.48
N GLU A 35 0.39 10.70 7.76
CA GLU A 35 0.97 11.97 8.22
C GLU A 35 2.36 12.23 7.59
N ILE A 36 3.25 11.21 7.59
CA ILE A 36 4.58 11.31 6.97
C ILE A 36 4.48 11.58 5.46
N ILE A 37 3.57 10.89 4.76
CA ILE A 37 3.35 11.08 3.33
C ILE A 37 2.83 12.52 3.07
N GLY A 38 1.90 12.98 3.89
CA GLY A 38 1.37 14.34 3.82
C GLY A 38 2.47 15.39 3.96
N ASP A 39 3.33 15.26 4.96
CA ASP A 39 4.47 16.15 5.19
C ASP A 39 5.46 16.12 4.03
N PHE A 40 5.74 14.94 3.50
CA PHE A 40 6.63 14.79 2.33
C PHE A 40 6.07 15.48 1.07
N LEU A 41 4.79 15.30 0.80
CA LEU A 41 4.12 15.98 -0.33
C LEU A 41 4.09 17.50 -0.14
N ALA A 42 3.86 17.98 1.09
CA ALA A 42 3.92 19.40 1.41
C ALA A 42 5.33 19.98 1.20
N LEU A 43 6.38 19.22 1.53
CA LEU A 43 7.78 19.59 1.26
C LEU A 43 8.04 19.73 -0.25
N LEU A 44 7.65 18.73 -1.05
CA LEU A 44 7.79 18.77 -2.51
C LEU A 44 7.05 19.97 -3.12
N LYS A 45 5.86 20.27 -2.62
CA LYS A 45 5.08 21.42 -3.06
C LYS A 45 5.75 22.74 -2.71
N ARG A 46 6.23 22.88 -1.48
CA ARG A 46 6.96 24.09 -1.00
C ARG A 46 8.20 24.36 -1.86
N ASP A 47 8.92 23.31 -2.25
CA ASP A 47 10.17 23.42 -3.01
C ASP A 47 9.92 23.50 -4.53
N GLY A 48 8.65 23.55 -4.97
CA GLY A 48 8.25 23.66 -6.38
C GLY A 48 8.51 22.40 -7.23
N LEU A 49 8.76 21.26 -6.57
CA LEU A 49 9.07 19.99 -7.25
C LEU A 49 7.81 19.18 -7.57
N LEU A 50 6.74 19.33 -6.79
CA LEU A 50 5.55 18.49 -6.92
C LEU A 50 4.88 18.62 -8.29
N ASP A 51 4.88 19.85 -8.87
CA ASP A 51 4.19 20.14 -10.12
C ASP A 51 4.82 19.46 -11.35
N ASP A 52 6.05 18.96 -11.19
CA ASP A 52 6.81 18.28 -12.26
C ASP A 52 7.24 16.85 -11.87
N THR A 53 6.67 16.29 -10.80
CA THR A 53 7.02 14.98 -10.27
C THR A 53 5.84 14.01 -10.40
N ILE A 54 6.06 12.83 -10.96
CA ILE A 54 5.13 11.71 -10.88
C ILE A 54 5.25 11.10 -9.48
N VAL A 55 4.15 11.04 -8.74
CA VAL A 55 4.10 10.38 -7.44
C VAL A 55 3.43 9.03 -7.59
N VAL A 56 4.10 7.97 -7.14
CA VAL A 56 3.55 6.61 -7.12
C VAL A 56 3.46 6.12 -5.69
N TYR A 57 2.28 5.69 -5.28
CA TYR A 57 2.04 5.04 -3.99
C TYR A 57 1.69 3.58 -4.21
N THR A 58 2.48 2.69 -3.64
CA THR A 58 2.27 1.23 -3.66
C THR A 58 3.02 0.57 -2.51
N THR A 59 2.83 -0.73 -2.34
CA THR A 59 3.58 -1.59 -1.42
C THR A 59 3.91 -2.91 -2.10
N ASP A 60 4.82 -3.68 -1.54
CA ASP A 60 5.20 -5.01 -2.06
C ASP A 60 4.16 -6.10 -1.75
N HIS A 61 3.46 -5.99 -0.63
CA HIS A 61 2.39 -6.91 -0.19
C HIS A 61 1.49 -6.24 0.83
N GLY A 62 0.37 -6.88 1.13
CA GLY A 62 -0.55 -6.50 2.20
C GLY A 62 -0.19 -7.14 3.55
N GLU A 63 -1.16 -7.12 4.46
CA GLU A 63 -1.08 -7.66 5.82
C GLU A 63 -2.41 -8.34 6.17
N LEU A 64 -2.34 -9.55 6.70
CA LEU A 64 -3.52 -10.32 7.09
C LEU A 64 -4.18 -9.79 8.37
N ALA A 65 -3.40 -9.20 9.26
CA ALA A 65 -3.88 -8.56 10.49
C ALA A 65 -4.89 -9.41 11.28
N GLY A 66 -4.65 -10.71 11.35
CA GLY A 66 -5.51 -11.69 12.02
C GLY A 66 -6.63 -12.27 11.17
N GLU A 67 -6.78 -11.89 9.89
CA GLU A 67 -7.71 -12.57 9.00
C GLU A 67 -7.31 -14.04 8.81
N HIS A 68 -8.31 -14.92 8.79
CA HIS A 68 -8.11 -16.37 8.74
C HIS A 68 -7.26 -16.93 9.89
N GLY A 69 -7.15 -16.23 11.02
CA GLY A 69 -6.26 -16.59 12.12
C GLY A 69 -4.78 -16.45 11.79
N LEU A 70 -4.41 -15.60 10.85
CA LEU A 70 -3.04 -15.43 10.36
C LEU A 70 -2.61 -13.96 10.48
N PHE A 71 -1.32 -13.76 10.72
CA PHE A 71 -0.64 -12.49 10.57
C PHE A 71 0.36 -12.56 9.42
N TRP A 72 0.78 -11.39 8.93
CA TRP A 72 1.72 -11.24 7.84
C TRP A 72 1.14 -11.57 6.46
N LYS A 73 1.95 -12.07 5.54
CA LYS A 73 1.74 -12.02 4.11
C LYS A 73 1.95 -13.35 3.36
N ASN A 74 2.41 -14.40 4.03
CA ASN A 74 2.86 -15.64 3.36
C ASN A 74 1.69 -16.53 2.87
N THR A 75 0.69 -15.90 2.25
CA THR A 75 -0.50 -16.57 1.70
C THR A 75 -0.97 -15.85 0.44
N TRP A 76 -1.94 -16.45 -0.27
CA TRP A 76 -2.66 -15.86 -1.41
C TRP A 76 -4.02 -15.24 -1.05
N HIS A 77 -4.27 -15.00 0.21
CA HIS A 77 -5.49 -14.29 0.62
C HIS A 77 -5.46 -12.84 0.13
N GLU A 78 -6.64 -12.29 -0.16
CA GLU A 78 -6.81 -10.93 -0.67
C GLU A 78 -6.06 -9.89 0.17
N ALA A 79 -6.15 -9.98 1.49
CA ALA A 79 -5.49 -9.04 2.38
C ALA A 79 -3.95 -9.04 2.26
N ALA A 80 -3.34 -10.13 1.78
CA ALA A 80 -1.91 -10.22 1.53
C ALA A 80 -1.53 -9.84 0.09
N CYS A 81 -2.42 -10.07 -0.90
CA CYS A 81 -2.11 -9.94 -2.32
C CYS A 81 -2.67 -8.67 -2.95
N ARG A 82 -3.79 -8.16 -2.45
CA ARG A 82 -4.44 -6.96 -2.97
C ARG A 82 -3.81 -5.73 -2.36
N ILE A 83 -2.94 -5.09 -3.12
CA ILE A 83 -2.18 -3.90 -2.70
C ILE A 83 -2.68 -2.64 -3.42
N PRO A 84 -2.51 -1.46 -2.85
CA PRO A 84 -2.76 -0.21 -3.54
C PRO A 84 -1.74 0.01 -4.66
N LEU A 85 -2.19 0.60 -5.76
CA LEU A 85 -1.34 1.15 -6.81
C LEU A 85 -1.96 2.44 -7.31
N ILE A 86 -1.36 3.55 -6.93
CA ILE A 86 -1.86 4.89 -7.23
C ILE A 86 -0.77 5.67 -7.96
N PHE A 87 -1.11 6.23 -9.12
CA PHE A 87 -0.29 7.19 -9.83
C PHE A 87 -0.93 8.57 -9.72
N SER A 88 -0.18 9.55 -9.24
CA SER A 88 -0.55 10.96 -9.23
C SER A 88 0.36 11.71 -10.20
N LEU A 89 -0.21 12.10 -11.35
CA LEU A 89 0.51 12.76 -12.42
C LEU A 89 0.46 14.28 -12.27
N PRO A 90 1.48 15.01 -12.73
CA PRO A 90 1.46 16.47 -12.79
C PRO A 90 0.20 17.01 -13.48
N GLU A 91 -0.19 16.45 -14.62
CA GLU A 91 -1.35 16.86 -15.42
C GLU A 91 -2.66 16.71 -14.66
N GLN A 92 -2.79 15.66 -13.84
CA GLN A 92 -3.97 15.46 -12.98
C GLN A 92 -4.06 16.54 -11.91
N ARG A 93 -2.93 16.88 -11.28
CA ARG A 93 -2.90 17.90 -10.21
C ARG A 93 -3.15 19.32 -10.76
N ARG A 94 -2.81 19.57 -12.02
CA ARG A 94 -3.13 20.83 -12.72
C ARG A 94 -4.55 20.88 -13.30
N GLY A 95 -5.31 19.76 -13.20
CA GLY A 95 -6.66 19.68 -13.76
C GLY A 95 -6.72 19.50 -15.28
N GLU A 96 -5.60 19.16 -15.91
CA GLU A 96 -5.48 18.93 -17.35
C GLU A 96 -5.91 17.51 -17.74
N LEU A 97 -5.81 16.58 -16.80
CA LEU A 97 -6.19 15.18 -16.94
C LEU A 97 -7.12 14.76 -15.81
N THR A 98 -8.21 14.07 -16.16
CA THR A 98 -9.14 13.52 -15.17
C THR A 98 -8.56 12.26 -14.53
N ALA A 99 -8.67 12.15 -13.21
CA ALA A 99 -8.35 10.92 -12.50
C ALA A 99 -9.29 9.79 -12.95
N THR A 100 -8.76 8.59 -13.12
CA THR A 100 -9.50 7.42 -13.61
C THR A 100 -9.15 6.22 -12.75
N GLU A 101 -10.16 5.41 -12.43
CA GLU A 101 -9.98 4.11 -11.82
C GLU A 101 -9.73 3.05 -12.90
N ILE A 102 -8.66 2.27 -12.73
CA ILE A 102 -8.33 1.14 -13.59
C ILE A 102 -8.83 -0.13 -12.91
N THR A 103 -9.81 -0.78 -13.51
CA THR A 103 -10.41 -2.02 -12.98
C THR A 103 -9.79 -3.29 -13.53
N ALA A 104 -8.93 -3.18 -14.56
CA ALA A 104 -8.17 -4.30 -15.08
C ALA A 104 -7.17 -4.81 -14.03
N PRO A 105 -6.93 -6.13 -13.92
CA PRO A 105 -5.87 -6.67 -13.08
C PRO A 105 -4.52 -6.13 -13.50
N VAL A 106 -3.75 -5.64 -12.53
CA VAL A 106 -2.39 -5.13 -12.68
C VAL A 106 -1.50 -5.73 -11.61
N SER A 107 -0.20 -5.65 -11.79
CA SER A 107 0.78 -6.16 -10.84
C SER A 107 1.96 -5.19 -10.68
N LEU A 108 2.80 -5.43 -9.67
CA LEU A 108 4.02 -4.64 -9.48
C LEU A 108 4.97 -4.69 -10.70
N ALA A 109 4.89 -5.74 -11.52
CA ALA A 109 5.68 -5.84 -12.75
C ALA A 109 5.29 -4.76 -13.79
N ASP A 110 4.08 -4.21 -13.68
CA ASP A 110 3.59 -3.17 -14.59
C ASP A 110 4.09 -1.76 -14.22
N VAL A 111 4.62 -1.59 -12.99
CA VAL A 111 5.06 -0.26 -12.50
C VAL A 111 6.21 0.29 -13.34
N PHE A 112 7.25 -0.51 -13.55
CA PHE A 112 8.43 -0.06 -14.31
C PHE A 112 8.10 0.31 -15.77
N PRO A 113 7.44 -0.55 -16.57
CA PRO A 113 7.08 -0.18 -17.94
C PRO A 113 6.11 1.00 -18.01
N THR A 114 5.22 1.15 -17.01
CA THR A 114 4.34 2.33 -16.92
C THR A 114 5.15 3.60 -16.72
N LEU A 115 6.11 3.61 -15.80
CA LEU A 115 6.99 4.76 -15.59
C LEU A 115 7.80 5.10 -16.83
N CYS A 116 8.37 4.10 -17.53
CA CYS A 116 9.07 4.32 -18.79
C CYS A 116 8.16 4.98 -19.85
N GLY A 117 6.93 4.50 -19.96
CA GLY A 117 5.95 5.09 -20.90
C GLY A 117 5.58 6.53 -20.55
N LEU A 118 5.41 6.83 -19.26
CA LEU A 118 5.07 8.18 -18.78
C LEU A 118 6.22 9.18 -18.92
N THR A 119 7.47 8.72 -18.79
CA THR A 119 8.68 9.57 -18.86
C THR A 119 9.33 9.56 -20.25
N GLN A 120 8.81 8.78 -21.20
CA GLN A 120 9.34 8.63 -22.55
C GLN A 120 10.80 8.15 -22.59
N THR A 121 11.17 7.31 -21.62
CA THR A 121 12.52 6.70 -21.49
C THR A 121 12.53 5.21 -21.81
#